data_10e8fb7d3e9c39689f67d5f82a40d454
#
_entry.id   10e8fb7d3e9c39689f67d5f82a40d454
#
_cell.length_a   1.000
_cell.length_b   1.000
_cell.length_c   1.000
_cell.angle_alpha   90.00
_cell.angle_beta   90.00
_cell.angle_gamma   90.00
#
_symmetry.space_group_name_H-M   'P 1'
#
loop_
_entity.id
_entity.type
_entity.pdbx_description
1 polymer ?
#
loop_
_entity_poly.entity_id
_entity_poly.type
_entity_poly.pdbx_seq_one_letter_code
_entity_poly.pdbx_strand_id
1 'polypeptide(L)'
;FSTAESLSQLAGRGVGMDVVNEMVKQRRGQIVVRSKRGEGPMFTLNMPFSMSIAEVLLVEIAGQTFAAPMSSIKAIGQVSRDILQRSVDGEIVYQNYEDKDYRQFVLGAYFRPDQYTLSDEEAGAPVLFINSEDNPVAFHVDRILNRLEIIVKNVNRQVLNIPGISGATILGDGRVVPVLELLDLSRRIADLTTLHAQRAAEVEVTVPNILVVDDSVTMRKVSTRLLERHHYNVATAKDGLDAIEVLNSFTPDVI
;
A
#
# COMPACT_ATOMS: atom_id res chain seq x y z
N PHE A 1 -18.51 24.27 32.46
CA PHE A 1 -18.43 25.74 32.51
C PHE A 1 -19.87 26.32 32.48
N SER A 2 -20.19 27.25 33.36
CA SER A 2 -21.45 27.98 33.38
C SER A 2 -21.16 29.49 33.32
N THR A 3 -21.91 30.24 32.53
CA THR A 3 -21.84 31.70 32.48
C THR A 3 -22.86 32.36 33.41
N ALA A 4 -23.57 31.59 34.24
CA ALA A 4 -24.53 32.11 35.18
C ALA A 4 -23.84 32.68 36.42
N GLU A 5 -24.18 33.91 36.83
CA GLU A 5 -23.62 34.60 38.02
C GLU A 5 -24.08 33.96 39.34
N SER A 6 -25.10 33.11 39.36
CA SER A 6 -25.55 32.37 40.55
C SER A 6 -26.14 31.01 40.19
N LEU A 7 -25.95 30.01 41.09
CA LEU A 7 -26.54 28.67 40.96
C LEU A 7 -28.07 28.79 41.22
N SER A 8 -28.86 28.64 40.15
CA SER A 8 -30.31 28.48 40.28
C SER A 8 -30.68 27.02 40.03
N GLN A 9 -31.86 26.57 40.49
CA GLN A 9 -32.35 25.20 40.26
C GLN A 9 -32.50 24.86 38.76
N LEU A 10 -32.51 25.88 37.87
CA LEU A 10 -32.58 25.73 36.42
C LEU A 10 -31.17 25.81 35.74
N ALA A 11 -30.18 26.42 36.40
CA ALA A 11 -28.80 26.44 35.93
C ALA A 11 -28.13 25.20 36.50
N GLY A 12 -28.11 24.13 35.73
CA GLY A 12 -27.51 22.85 36.13
C GLY A 12 -26.09 22.97 36.65
N ARG A 13 -25.61 21.98 37.35
CA ARG A 13 -24.28 21.88 38.02
C ARG A 13 -23.09 21.95 37.07
N GLY A 14 -23.24 22.42 35.84
CA GLY A 14 -22.16 22.54 34.84
C GLY A 14 -21.66 21.20 34.28
N VAL A 15 -22.34 20.09 34.58
CA VAL A 15 -21.92 18.73 34.23
C VAL A 15 -22.48 18.22 32.90
N GLY A 16 -23.41 18.94 32.26
CA GLY A 16 -24.13 18.41 31.07
C GLY A 16 -23.25 18.26 29.84
N MET A 17 -22.43 19.25 29.54
CA MET A 17 -21.56 19.23 28.36
C MET A 17 -20.35 18.31 28.51
N ASP A 18 -19.86 18.18 29.72
CA ASP A 18 -18.74 17.25 30.02
C ASP A 18 -19.19 15.80 29.80
N VAL A 19 -20.38 15.44 30.23
CA VAL A 19 -20.97 14.11 29.99
C VAL A 19 -21.20 13.87 28.49
N VAL A 20 -21.70 14.86 27.75
CA VAL A 20 -21.89 14.73 26.30
C VAL A 20 -20.55 14.57 25.59
N ASN A 21 -19.53 15.34 25.96
CA ASN A 21 -18.19 15.21 25.40
C ASN A 21 -17.57 13.83 25.67
N GLU A 22 -17.75 13.32 26.91
CA GLU A 22 -17.31 11.99 27.31
C GLU A 22 -18.01 10.90 26.48
N MET A 23 -19.32 10.96 26.33
CA MET A 23 -20.12 10.01 25.55
C MET A 23 -19.74 10.03 24.07
N VAL A 24 -19.47 11.21 23.50
CA VAL A 24 -19.04 11.35 22.10
C VAL A 24 -17.63 10.78 21.94
N LYS A 25 -16.71 11.05 22.87
CA LYS A 25 -15.35 10.47 22.86
C LYS A 25 -15.35 8.95 23.00
N GLN A 26 -16.17 8.40 23.91
CA GLN A 26 -16.31 6.94 24.07
C GLN A 26 -16.79 6.26 22.78
N ARG A 27 -17.58 6.95 21.97
CA ARG A 27 -18.01 6.51 20.63
C ARG A 27 -17.07 6.96 19.51
N ARG A 28 -15.85 7.42 19.87
CA ARG A 28 -14.82 7.91 18.93
C ARG A 28 -15.28 9.08 18.05
N GLY A 29 -16.29 9.82 18.51
CA GLY A 29 -16.72 11.05 17.88
C GLY A 29 -15.93 12.26 18.33
N GLN A 30 -16.19 13.38 17.66
CA GLN A 30 -15.63 14.69 17.99
C GLN A 30 -16.75 15.71 18.07
N ILE A 31 -16.70 16.58 19.10
CA ILE A 31 -17.56 17.76 19.21
C ILE A 31 -16.77 19.00 18.88
N VAL A 32 -17.27 19.82 18.00
CA VAL A 32 -16.74 21.16 17.71
C VAL A 32 -17.83 22.17 18.07
N VAL A 33 -17.49 23.13 18.94
CA VAL A 33 -18.41 24.19 19.35
C VAL A 33 -17.90 25.50 18.78
N ARG A 34 -18.78 26.20 18.07
CA ARG A 34 -18.57 27.59 17.60
C ARG A 34 -19.67 28.46 18.18
N SER A 35 -19.30 29.62 18.68
CA SER A 35 -20.27 30.57 19.24
C SER A 35 -20.01 31.98 18.68
N LYS A 36 -21.07 32.65 18.30
CA LYS A 36 -21.00 34.07 17.86
C LYS A 36 -22.03 34.83 18.66
N ARG A 37 -21.60 35.95 19.20
CA ARG A 37 -22.47 36.84 20.03
C ARG A 37 -23.68 37.30 19.21
N GLY A 38 -24.89 37.05 19.73
CA GLY A 38 -26.16 37.37 19.06
C GLY A 38 -26.71 36.28 18.15
N GLU A 39 -25.87 35.30 17.74
CA GLU A 39 -26.28 34.16 16.87
C GLU A 39 -26.41 32.83 17.65
N GLY A 40 -25.87 32.79 18.87
CA GLY A 40 -25.89 31.60 19.72
C GLY A 40 -24.77 30.58 19.44
N PRO A 41 -24.73 29.46 20.14
CA PRO A 41 -23.76 28.40 19.95
C PRO A 41 -24.21 27.42 18.85
N MET A 42 -23.27 27.00 18.01
CA MET A 42 -23.43 25.92 17.04
C MET A 42 -22.57 24.73 17.49
N PHE A 43 -23.21 23.56 17.65
CA PHE A 43 -22.55 22.32 17.98
C PHE A 43 -22.48 21.43 16.76
N THR A 44 -21.28 21.03 16.36
CA THR A 44 -21.05 20.07 15.28
C THR A 44 -20.57 18.77 15.92
N LEU A 45 -21.34 17.70 15.79
CA LEU A 45 -20.99 16.37 16.26
C LEU A 45 -20.56 15.53 15.06
N ASN A 46 -19.30 15.13 15.03
CA ASN A 46 -18.77 14.18 14.06
C ASN A 46 -18.72 12.81 14.74
N MET A 47 -19.58 11.90 14.31
CA MET A 47 -19.69 10.56 14.88
C MET A 47 -19.30 9.52 13.80
N PRO A 48 -18.35 8.60 14.07
CA PRO A 48 -18.11 7.50 13.16
C PRO A 48 -19.30 6.54 13.18
N PHE A 49 -19.74 6.09 12.01
CA PHE A 49 -20.73 5.03 11.96
C PHE A 49 -20.08 3.73 12.47
N SER A 50 -20.69 3.13 13.49
CA SER A 50 -20.23 1.85 14.07
C SER A 50 -20.56 0.64 13.17
N MET A 51 -21.53 0.80 12.29
CA MET A 51 -21.92 -0.17 11.26
C MET A 51 -22.32 0.62 10.01
N SER A 52 -21.70 0.34 8.89
CA SER A 52 -22.17 0.82 7.60
C SER A 52 -22.58 -0.37 6.75
N ILE A 53 -23.76 -0.28 6.15
CA ILE A 53 -24.14 -1.18 5.07
C ILE A 53 -23.39 -0.68 3.84
N ALA A 54 -22.59 -1.54 3.25
CA ALA A 54 -21.84 -1.25 2.03
C ALA A 54 -22.14 -2.31 0.97
N GLU A 55 -22.35 -1.84 -0.24
CA GLU A 55 -22.40 -2.73 -1.39
C GLU A 55 -20.97 -3.05 -1.82
N VAL A 56 -20.66 -4.34 -1.93
CA VAL A 56 -19.32 -4.82 -2.26
C VAL A 56 -19.34 -5.83 -3.38
N LEU A 57 -18.23 -5.89 -4.08
CA LEU A 57 -17.88 -6.97 -4.98
C LEU A 57 -16.99 -7.95 -4.22
N LEU A 58 -17.40 -9.21 -4.10
CA LEU A 58 -16.52 -10.25 -3.60
C LEU A 58 -15.55 -10.65 -4.70
N VAL A 59 -14.27 -10.61 -4.37
CA VAL A 59 -13.18 -10.94 -5.28
C VAL A 59 -12.24 -11.95 -4.63
N GLU A 60 -11.59 -12.76 -5.44
CA GLU A 60 -10.52 -13.65 -5.03
C GLU A 60 -9.17 -13.01 -5.39
N ILE A 61 -8.23 -13.01 -4.45
CA ILE A 61 -6.88 -12.48 -4.61
C ILE A 61 -5.93 -13.45 -3.88
N ALA A 62 -5.00 -14.03 -4.61
CA ALA A 62 -4.04 -15.02 -4.11
C ALA A 62 -4.69 -16.17 -3.30
N GLY A 63 -5.83 -16.68 -3.83
CA GLY A 63 -6.61 -17.76 -3.22
C GLY A 63 -7.41 -17.35 -1.98
N GLN A 64 -7.53 -16.07 -1.67
CA GLN A 64 -8.28 -15.53 -0.55
C GLN A 64 -9.44 -14.64 -1.01
N THR A 65 -10.60 -14.73 -0.33
CA THR A 65 -11.75 -13.87 -0.63
C THR A 65 -11.63 -12.53 0.07
N PHE A 66 -11.86 -11.44 -0.67
CA PHE A 66 -11.92 -10.06 -0.18
C PHE A 66 -13.22 -9.39 -0.60
N ALA A 67 -13.63 -8.37 0.13
CA ALA A 67 -14.76 -7.51 -0.20
C ALA A 67 -14.24 -6.15 -0.70
N ALA A 68 -14.48 -5.83 -1.96
CA ALA A 68 -14.12 -4.57 -2.60
C ALA A 68 -15.33 -3.64 -2.64
N PRO A 69 -15.32 -2.47 -1.93
CA PRO A 69 -16.45 -1.55 -1.93
C PRO A 69 -16.78 -1.03 -3.33
N MET A 70 -18.02 -1.16 -3.76
CA MET A 70 -18.48 -0.70 -5.08
C MET A 70 -18.33 0.82 -5.24
N SER A 71 -18.42 1.58 -4.17
CA SER A 71 -18.20 3.04 -4.18
C SER A 71 -16.78 3.46 -4.63
N SER A 72 -15.81 2.57 -4.48
CA SER A 72 -14.41 2.80 -4.89
C SER A 72 -14.14 2.33 -6.32
N ILE A 73 -15.04 1.57 -6.93
CA ILE A 73 -14.89 0.98 -8.27
C ILE A 73 -15.62 1.85 -9.28
N LYS A 74 -14.88 2.36 -10.30
CA LYS A 74 -15.45 3.08 -11.43
C LYS A 74 -16.03 2.13 -12.47
N ALA A 75 -15.25 1.09 -12.81
CA ALA A 75 -15.61 0.10 -13.81
C ALA A 75 -14.88 -1.23 -13.57
N ILE A 76 -15.39 -2.26 -14.23
CA ILE A 76 -14.79 -3.59 -14.29
C ILE A 76 -14.43 -3.86 -15.74
N GLY A 77 -13.20 -4.29 -15.99
CA GLY A 77 -12.70 -4.64 -17.31
C GLY A 77 -11.91 -5.92 -17.31
N GLN A 78 -11.22 -6.14 -18.41
CA GLN A 78 -10.31 -7.26 -18.59
C GLN A 78 -8.96 -6.75 -19.11
N VAL A 79 -7.90 -7.45 -18.77
CA VAL A 79 -6.53 -7.16 -19.20
C VAL A 79 -5.87 -8.42 -19.74
N SER A 80 -4.97 -8.26 -20.70
CA SER A 80 -4.20 -9.39 -21.22
C SER A 80 -3.15 -9.86 -20.22
N ARG A 81 -2.82 -11.14 -20.28
CA ARG A 81 -1.78 -11.75 -19.44
C ARG A 81 -0.42 -11.07 -19.59
N ASP A 82 -0.07 -10.67 -20.82
CA ASP A 82 1.20 -9.98 -21.09
C ASP A 82 1.35 -8.69 -20.27
N ILE A 83 0.30 -7.88 -20.23
CA ILE A 83 0.27 -6.65 -19.42
C ILE A 83 0.43 -6.97 -17.92
N LEU A 84 -0.23 -8.02 -17.43
CA LEU A 84 -0.11 -8.44 -16.04
C LEU A 84 1.30 -8.95 -15.71
N GLN A 85 1.87 -9.78 -16.61
CA GLN A 85 3.22 -10.31 -16.39
C GLN A 85 4.25 -9.18 -16.29
N ARG A 86 4.20 -8.21 -17.21
CA ARG A 86 5.07 -7.02 -17.17
C ARG A 86 4.88 -6.22 -15.89
N SER A 87 3.64 -6.09 -15.40
CA SER A 87 3.36 -5.43 -14.13
C SER A 87 3.93 -6.19 -12.92
N VAL A 88 3.88 -7.53 -12.93
CA VAL A 88 4.50 -8.40 -11.89
C VAL A 88 6.03 -8.29 -11.94
N ASP A 89 6.60 -8.22 -13.14
CA ASP A 89 8.06 -8.08 -13.37
C ASP A 89 8.57 -6.68 -12.99
N GLY A 90 7.70 -5.80 -12.50
CA GLY A 90 8.05 -4.47 -12.00
C GLY A 90 7.98 -3.35 -13.03
N GLU A 91 7.52 -3.62 -14.25
CA GLU A 91 7.31 -2.58 -15.25
C GLU A 91 6.10 -1.70 -14.88
N ILE A 92 6.21 -0.41 -15.20
CA ILE A 92 5.09 0.52 -15.12
C ILE A 92 4.25 0.38 -16.39
N VAL A 93 3.11 -0.29 -16.28
CA VAL A 93 2.20 -0.52 -17.40
C VAL A 93 0.91 0.25 -17.18
N TYR A 94 0.37 0.81 -18.27
CA TYR A 94 -0.90 1.53 -18.25
C TYR A 94 -1.93 0.83 -19.12
N GLN A 95 -3.20 0.93 -18.69
CA GLN A 95 -4.35 0.48 -19.45
C GLN A 95 -5.29 1.66 -19.66
N ASN A 96 -5.67 1.92 -20.91
CA ASN A 96 -6.61 2.98 -21.23
C ASN A 96 -8.05 2.54 -20.97
N TYR A 97 -8.81 3.40 -20.30
CA TYR A 97 -10.26 3.26 -20.12
C TYR A 97 -10.92 4.65 -20.15
N GLU A 98 -11.87 4.88 -21.04
CA GLU A 98 -12.57 6.16 -21.24
C GLU A 98 -11.59 7.35 -21.34
N ASP A 99 -10.64 7.26 -22.28
CA ASP A 99 -9.62 8.28 -22.57
C ASP A 99 -8.71 8.66 -21.37
N LYS A 100 -8.69 7.81 -20.33
CA LYS A 100 -7.82 7.97 -19.17
C LYS A 100 -6.92 6.74 -19.01
N ASP A 101 -5.63 7.00 -18.76
CA ASP A 101 -4.66 5.95 -18.54
C ASP A 101 -4.63 5.55 -17.07
N TYR A 102 -4.93 4.29 -16.80
CA TYR A 102 -4.90 3.68 -15.47
C TYR A 102 -3.64 2.85 -15.32
N ARG A 103 -2.87 3.13 -14.28
CA ARG A 103 -1.71 2.31 -13.96
C ARG A 103 -2.15 0.94 -13.48
N GLN A 104 -1.61 -0.10 -14.11
CA GLN A 104 -1.95 -1.50 -13.82
C GLN A 104 -1.17 -2.02 -12.60
N PHE A 105 -1.88 -2.68 -11.68
CA PHE A 105 -1.30 -3.39 -10.54
C PHE A 105 -1.93 -4.74 -10.33
N VAL A 106 -1.12 -5.70 -9.84
CA VAL A 106 -1.55 -7.04 -9.50
C VAL A 106 -1.64 -7.17 -7.99
N LEU A 107 -2.86 -7.19 -7.44
CA LEU A 107 -3.07 -7.26 -5.99
C LEU A 107 -2.56 -8.57 -5.38
N GLY A 108 -2.59 -9.67 -6.12
CA GLY A 108 -2.01 -10.94 -5.67
C GLY A 108 -0.52 -10.83 -5.36
N ALA A 109 0.24 -10.20 -6.25
CA ALA A 109 1.66 -9.94 -6.04
C ALA A 109 1.93 -8.95 -4.89
N TYR A 110 1.03 -7.99 -4.66
CA TYR A 110 1.15 -7.06 -3.53
C TYR A 110 0.96 -7.76 -2.17
N PHE A 111 -0.07 -8.64 -2.05
CA PHE A 111 -0.36 -9.33 -0.79
C PHE A 111 0.53 -10.55 -0.51
N ARG A 112 1.05 -11.21 -1.57
CA ARG A 112 1.92 -12.40 -1.48
C ARG A 112 3.06 -12.33 -2.49
N PRO A 113 4.02 -11.42 -2.33
CA PRO A 113 5.07 -11.18 -3.33
C PRO A 113 5.89 -12.43 -3.67
N ASP A 114 6.17 -13.29 -2.67
CA ASP A 114 7.04 -14.45 -2.85
C ASP A 114 6.31 -15.72 -3.34
N GLN A 115 4.99 -15.73 -3.37
CA GLN A 115 4.19 -16.95 -3.63
C GLN A 115 3.17 -16.77 -4.74
N TYR A 116 2.97 -15.54 -5.22
CA TYR A 116 1.94 -15.27 -6.23
C TYR A 116 2.43 -15.64 -7.61
N THR A 117 1.61 -16.41 -8.32
CA THR A 117 1.77 -16.72 -9.74
C THR A 117 0.48 -16.41 -10.48
N LEU A 118 0.60 -15.79 -11.65
CA LEU A 118 -0.55 -15.54 -12.52
C LEU A 118 -1.16 -16.87 -12.98
N SER A 119 -2.49 -16.95 -12.97
CA SER A 119 -3.20 -18.12 -13.50
C SER A 119 -3.02 -18.24 -15.02
N ASP A 120 -3.07 -19.48 -15.52
CA ASP A 120 -2.91 -19.78 -16.97
C ASP A 120 -4.21 -19.61 -17.77
N GLU A 121 -5.26 -19.01 -17.22
CA GLU A 121 -6.51 -18.80 -17.93
C GLU A 121 -6.29 -17.88 -19.14
N GLU A 122 -6.59 -18.39 -20.35
CA GLU A 122 -6.45 -17.69 -21.63
C GLU A 122 -7.46 -16.54 -21.79
N ALA A 123 -8.57 -16.58 -21.06
CA ALA A 123 -9.56 -15.51 -21.03
C ALA A 123 -9.02 -14.31 -20.27
N GLY A 124 -9.23 -13.10 -20.78
CA GLY A 124 -8.75 -11.86 -20.17
C GLY A 124 -9.01 -11.79 -18.67
N ALA A 125 -7.97 -11.44 -17.92
CA ALA A 125 -8.00 -11.40 -16.46
C ALA A 125 -8.80 -10.20 -15.95
N PRO A 126 -9.63 -10.33 -14.91
CA PRO A 126 -10.47 -9.25 -14.42
C PRO A 126 -9.67 -8.13 -13.76
N VAL A 127 -10.07 -6.89 -14.06
CA VAL A 127 -9.47 -5.67 -13.56
C VAL A 127 -10.53 -4.73 -13.02
N LEU A 128 -10.25 -4.11 -11.87
CA LEU A 128 -11.06 -3.09 -11.24
C LEU A 128 -10.44 -1.72 -11.47
N PHE A 129 -11.09 -0.85 -12.25
CA PHE A 129 -10.72 0.55 -12.40
C PHE A 129 -11.18 1.33 -11.17
N ILE A 130 -10.27 2.02 -10.49
CA ILE A 130 -10.56 2.68 -9.23
C ILE A 130 -11.00 4.12 -9.47
N ASN A 131 -12.04 4.54 -8.74
CA ASN A 131 -12.58 5.89 -8.79
C ASN A 131 -11.67 6.87 -8.02
N SER A 132 -10.50 7.17 -8.62
CA SER A 132 -9.51 8.12 -8.10
C SER A 132 -9.21 9.18 -9.16
N GLU A 133 -9.31 10.46 -8.79
CA GLU A 133 -9.01 11.57 -9.70
C GLU A 133 -7.49 11.79 -9.81
N ASP A 134 -6.79 11.75 -8.68
CA ASP A 134 -5.37 12.07 -8.60
C ASP A 134 -4.47 10.92 -9.06
N ASN A 135 -4.86 9.68 -8.75
CA ASN A 135 -4.07 8.48 -9.03
C ASN A 135 -4.94 7.41 -9.70
N PRO A 136 -5.11 7.46 -11.02
CA PRO A 136 -5.87 6.46 -11.74
C PRO A 136 -5.13 5.12 -11.75
N VAL A 137 -5.73 4.13 -11.08
CA VAL A 137 -5.17 2.79 -10.89
C VAL A 137 -6.18 1.74 -11.31
N ALA A 138 -5.71 0.68 -11.96
CA ALA A 138 -6.44 -0.52 -12.28
C ALA A 138 -5.85 -1.70 -11.50
N PHE A 139 -6.66 -2.34 -10.66
CA PHE A 139 -6.24 -3.48 -9.84
C PHE A 139 -6.69 -4.79 -10.46
N HIS A 140 -5.75 -5.66 -10.80
CA HIS A 140 -6.06 -7.03 -11.14
C HIS A 140 -6.42 -7.83 -9.88
N VAL A 141 -7.49 -8.64 -10.00
CA VAL A 141 -7.93 -9.65 -9.06
C VAL A 141 -8.03 -11.00 -9.77
N ASP A 142 -7.80 -12.12 -9.08
CA ASP A 142 -7.76 -13.43 -9.74
C ASP A 142 -9.15 -13.80 -10.28
N ARG A 143 -10.21 -13.54 -9.50
CA ARG A 143 -11.60 -13.78 -9.91
C ARG A 143 -12.57 -12.82 -9.27
N ILE A 144 -13.66 -12.55 -9.98
CA ILE A 144 -14.84 -11.87 -9.45
C ILE A 144 -15.86 -12.94 -9.10
N LEU A 145 -16.34 -12.94 -7.86
CA LEU A 145 -17.26 -13.96 -7.35
C LEU A 145 -18.71 -13.49 -7.47
N ASN A 146 -19.12 -12.54 -6.66
CA ASN A 146 -20.46 -11.99 -6.68
C ASN A 146 -20.53 -10.60 -6.04
N ARG A 147 -21.66 -9.92 -6.22
CA ARG A 147 -21.98 -8.63 -5.62
C ARG A 147 -23.01 -8.82 -4.52
N LEU A 148 -22.80 -8.20 -3.36
CA LEU A 148 -23.72 -8.27 -2.24
C LEU A 148 -23.60 -7.06 -1.32
N GLU A 149 -24.62 -6.88 -0.50
CA GLU A 149 -24.61 -5.92 0.61
C GLU A 149 -24.06 -6.58 1.86
N ILE A 150 -23.14 -5.91 2.53
CA ILE A 150 -22.52 -6.37 3.77
C ILE A 150 -22.65 -5.32 4.88
N ILE A 151 -22.61 -5.79 6.10
CA ILE A 151 -22.40 -4.93 7.27
C ILE A 151 -20.89 -4.91 7.54
N VAL A 152 -20.26 -3.77 7.30
CA VAL A 152 -18.84 -3.59 7.61
C VAL A 152 -18.70 -3.29 9.09
N LYS A 153 -18.00 -4.16 9.80
CA LYS A 153 -17.53 -3.90 11.16
C LYS A 153 -16.16 -3.24 11.08
N ASN A 154 -16.09 -1.99 11.49
CA ASN A 154 -14.81 -1.32 11.64
C ASN A 154 -13.99 -2.07 12.71
N VAL A 155 -13.00 -2.81 12.30
CA VAL A 155 -12.05 -3.44 13.22
C VAL A 155 -11.06 -2.36 13.65
N ASN A 156 -10.74 -2.35 14.94
CA ASN A 156 -9.85 -1.33 15.51
C ASN A 156 -8.50 -1.35 14.76
N ARG A 157 -8.05 -0.19 14.26
CA ARG A 157 -6.76 -0.05 13.56
C ARG A 157 -5.56 -0.64 14.32
N GLN A 158 -5.68 -0.77 15.63
CA GLN A 158 -4.68 -1.43 16.47
C GLN A 158 -4.63 -2.96 16.29
N VAL A 159 -5.69 -3.57 15.77
CA VAL A 159 -5.80 -5.03 15.57
C VAL A 159 -5.56 -5.41 14.10
N LEU A 160 -5.92 -4.53 13.15
CA LEU A 160 -5.67 -4.70 11.72
C LEU A 160 -4.65 -3.65 11.25
N ASN A 161 -3.38 -3.89 11.51
CA ASN A 161 -2.30 -3.08 10.94
C ASN A 161 -1.88 -3.63 9.56
N ILE A 162 -2.86 -4.10 8.76
CA ILE A 162 -2.63 -4.58 7.40
C ILE A 162 -2.93 -3.43 6.44
N PRO A 163 -1.94 -2.89 5.74
CA PRO A 163 -2.15 -1.85 4.75
C PRO A 163 -3.17 -2.27 3.69
N GLY A 164 -4.10 -1.38 3.35
CA GLY A 164 -5.11 -1.65 2.34
C GLY A 164 -6.36 -2.40 2.83
N ILE A 165 -6.50 -2.65 4.14
CA ILE A 165 -7.69 -3.25 4.74
C ILE A 165 -8.37 -2.22 5.65
N SER A 166 -9.65 -1.92 5.39
CA SER A 166 -10.46 -0.99 6.20
C SER A 166 -11.22 -1.66 7.34
N GLY A 167 -11.47 -2.96 7.24
CA GLY A 167 -12.27 -3.69 8.20
C GLY A 167 -12.48 -5.14 7.80
N ALA A 168 -13.48 -5.77 8.39
CA ALA A 168 -13.91 -7.11 8.03
C ALA A 168 -15.42 -7.24 8.11
N THR A 169 -15.96 -8.19 7.37
CA THR A 169 -17.36 -8.61 7.44
C THR A 169 -17.47 -10.11 7.70
N ILE A 170 -18.62 -10.54 8.14
CA ILE A 170 -18.96 -11.95 8.27
C ILE A 170 -20.05 -12.25 7.25
N LEU A 171 -19.78 -13.17 6.33
CA LEU A 171 -20.76 -13.60 5.33
C LEU A 171 -21.83 -14.49 5.97
N GLY A 172 -22.93 -14.74 5.24
CA GLY A 172 -24.02 -15.59 5.71
C GLY A 172 -23.62 -17.03 6.01
N ASP A 173 -22.52 -17.51 5.45
CA ASP A 173 -21.93 -18.83 5.72
C ASP A 173 -20.96 -18.85 6.92
N GLY A 174 -20.81 -17.71 7.62
CA GLY A 174 -19.95 -17.58 8.79
C GLY A 174 -18.48 -17.24 8.48
N ARG A 175 -18.07 -17.17 7.21
CA ARG A 175 -16.69 -16.79 6.83
C ARG A 175 -16.43 -15.32 7.12
N VAL A 176 -15.25 -15.03 7.69
CA VAL A 176 -14.75 -13.68 7.88
C VAL A 176 -14.03 -13.24 6.60
N VAL A 177 -14.46 -12.12 6.03
CA VAL A 177 -13.90 -11.58 4.79
C VAL A 177 -13.35 -10.18 5.05
N PRO A 178 -12.06 -9.93 4.77
CA PRO A 178 -11.47 -8.60 4.86
C PRO A 178 -12.09 -7.64 3.83
N VAL A 179 -12.27 -6.38 4.23
CA VAL A 179 -12.76 -5.31 3.35
C VAL A 179 -11.60 -4.46 2.87
N LEU A 180 -11.43 -4.36 1.56
CA LEU A 180 -10.37 -3.59 0.93
C LEU A 180 -10.60 -2.09 1.06
N GLU A 181 -9.53 -1.34 1.26
CA GLU A 181 -9.48 0.11 1.16
C GLU A 181 -8.76 0.50 -0.15
N LEU A 182 -9.47 0.36 -1.28
CA LEU A 182 -8.89 0.49 -2.61
C LEU A 182 -8.29 1.88 -2.89
N LEU A 183 -8.88 2.94 -2.32
CA LEU A 183 -8.35 4.30 -2.47
C LEU A 183 -7.07 4.52 -1.65
N ASP A 184 -6.96 3.92 -0.46
CA ASP A 184 -5.72 3.97 0.32
C ASP A 184 -4.62 3.14 -0.36
N LEU A 185 -4.96 1.96 -0.89
CA LEU A 185 -4.05 1.15 -1.70
C LEU A 185 -3.51 1.91 -2.91
N SER A 186 -4.36 2.61 -3.64
CA SER A 186 -3.93 3.38 -4.82
C SER A 186 -2.92 4.49 -4.46
N ARG A 187 -3.11 5.17 -3.34
CA ARG A 187 -2.19 6.19 -2.83
C ARG A 187 -0.86 5.60 -2.39
N ARG A 188 -0.90 4.55 -1.58
CA ARG A 188 0.33 3.86 -1.08
C ARG A 188 1.17 3.29 -2.19
N ILE A 189 0.54 2.70 -3.19
CA ILE A 189 1.24 2.17 -4.36
C ILE A 189 1.87 3.29 -5.18
N ALA A 190 1.22 4.44 -5.32
CA ALA A 190 1.81 5.62 -5.95
C ALA A 190 3.05 6.11 -5.18
N ASP A 191 2.98 6.19 -3.85
CA ASP A 191 4.09 6.61 -2.99
C ASP A 191 5.27 5.64 -3.07
N LEU A 192 5.03 4.33 -2.98
CA LEU A 192 6.07 3.30 -3.11
C LEU A 192 6.79 3.39 -4.45
N THR A 193 6.07 3.70 -5.52
CA THR A 193 6.68 3.81 -6.86
C THR A 193 7.52 5.07 -7.00
N THR A 194 7.08 6.18 -6.41
CA THR A 194 7.87 7.41 -6.40
C THR A 194 9.19 7.19 -5.66
N LEU A 195 9.15 6.46 -4.54
CA LEU A 195 10.34 6.05 -3.79
C LEU A 195 11.23 5.08 -4.58
N HIS A 196 10.65 4.12 -5.31
CA HIS A 196 11.41 3.20 -6.16
C HIS A 196 12.01 3.92 -7.38
N ALA A 197 11.28 4.83 -8.02
CA ALA A 197 11.79 5.63 -9.13
C ALA A 197 12.91 6.59 -8.67
N GLN A 198 12.79 7.19 -7.49
CA GLN A 198 13.85 8.01 -6.88
C GLN A 198 15.07 7.15 -6.50
N ARG A 199 14.88 5.97 -5.91
CA ARG A 199 15.96 5.02 -5.64
C ARG A 199 16.61 4.48 -6.91
N ALA A 200 15.85 4.19 -7.95
CA ALA A 200 16.39 3.74 -9.24
C ALA A 200 17.14 4.88 -9.98
N ALA A 201 16.76 6.13 -9.75
CA ALA A 201 17.49 7.29 -10.27
C ALA A 201 18.73 7.63 -9.43
N GLU A 202 18.80 7.25 -8.16
CA GLU A 202 19.96 7.41 -7.28
C GLU A 202 20.89 6.19 -7.26
N VAL A 203 20.40 5.03 -7.66
CA VAL A 203 21.21 3.83 -7.86
C VAL A 203 21.57 3.77 -9.35
N GLU A 204 22.58 4.54 -9.80
CA GLU A 204 23.55 3.97 -10.71
C GLU A 204 23.99 2.67 -10.03
N VAL A 205 23.67 1.54 -10.61
CA VAL A 205 24.22 0.25 -10.19
C VAL A 205 25.70 0.30 -10.55
N THR A 206 26.51 0.95 -9.73
CA THR A 206 27.94 0.83 -9.77
C THR A 206 28.22 -0.61 -9.34
N VAL A 207 28.55 -1.43 -10.33
CA VAL A 207 29.08 -2.77 -10.08
C VAL A 207 30.29 -2.58 -9.16
N PRO A 208 30.29 -3.15 -7.92
CA PRO A 208 31.40 -2.91 -7.00
C PRO A 208 32.72 -3.37 -7.60
N ASN A 209 33.73 -2.52 -7.50
CA ASN A 209 35.07 -2.79 -7.92
C ASN A 209 35.84 -3.51 -6.80
N ILE A 210 36.40 -4.68 -7.08
CA ILE A 210 37.12 -5.47 -6.08
C ILE A 210 38.56 -5.66 -6.56
N LEU A 211 39.52 -5.35 -5.68
CA LEU A 211 40.92 -5.66 -5.93
C LEU A 211 41.31 -6.91 -5.14
N VAL A 212 41.70 -7.98 -5.85
CA VAL A 212 42.19 -9.22 -5.24
C VAL A 212 43.71 -9.21 -5.21
N VAL A 213 44.29 -9.20 -4.00
CA VAL A 213 45.73 -9.22 -3.79
C VAL A 213 46.11 -10.56 -3.15
N ASP A 214 46.88 -11.39 -3.91
CA ASP A 214 47.33 -12.71 -3.42
C ASP A 214 48.60 -13.11 -4.22
N ASP A 215 49.59 -13.71 -3.55
CA ASP A 215 50.83 -14.13 -4.19
C ASP A 215 50.65 -15.43 -5.02
N SER A 216 49.63 -16.22 -4.68
CA SER A 216 49.31 -17.46 -5.40
C SER A 216 48.52 -17.18 -6.68
N VAL A 217 49.11 -17.50 -7.83
CA VAL A 217 48.41 -17.40 -9.14
C VAL A 217 47.10 -18.20 -9.17
N THR A 218 47.08 -19.36 -8.50
CA THR A 218 45.92 -20.22 -8.49
C THR A 218 44.79 -19.61 -7.68
N MET A 219 45.09 -19.07 -6.48
CA MET A 219 44.08 -18.44 -5.63
C MET A 219 43.54 -17.17 -6.28
N ARG A 220 44.39 -16.30 -6.84
CA ARG A 220 43.91 -15.14 -7.61
C ARG A 220 42.91 -15.52 -8.69
N LYS A 221 43.26 -16.53 -9.54
CA LYS A 221 42.35 -16.99 -10.60
C LYS A 221 41.04 -17.55 -10.10
N VAL A 222 41.04 -18.29 -8.98
CA VAL A 222 39.81 -18.86 -8.39
C VAL A 222 38.93 -17.74 -7.83
N SER A 223 39.54 -16.83 -7.05
CA SER A 223 38.81 -15.67 -6.47
C SER A 223 38.24 -14.77 -7.55
N THR A 224 39.04 -14.42 -8.59
CA THR A 224 38.57 -13.62 -9.71
C THR A 224 37.37 -14.26 -10.41
N ARG A 225 37.46 -15.55 -10.78
CA ARG A 225 36.32 -16.24 -11.42
C ARG A 225 35.08 -16.30 -10.57
N LEU A 226 35.25 -16.47 -9.26
CA LEU A 226 34.11 -16.51 -8.32
C LEU A 226 33.41 -15.13 -8.26
N LEU A 227 34.19 -14.06 -8.13
CA LEU A 227 33.66 -12.68 -8.04
C LEU A 227 33.05 -12.22 -9.36
N GLU A 228 33.73 -12.48 -10.51
CA GLU A 228 33.15 -12.17 -11.84
C GLU A 228 31.84 -12.93 -12.11
N ARG A 229 31.71 -14.16 -11.62
CA ARG A 229 30.46 -14.95 -11.72
C ARG A 229 29.32 -14.31 -10.92
N HIS A 230 29.65 -13.55 -9.89
CA HIS A 230 28.71 -12.77 -9.11
C HIS A 230 28.56 -11.31 -9.59
N HIS A 231 29.01 -11.03 -10.83
CA HIS A 231 28.91 -9.72 -11.49
C HIS A 231 29.69 -8.59 -10.82
N TYR A 232 30.78 -8.89 -10.09
CA TYR A 232 31.72 -7.85 -9.61
C TYR A 232 32.73 -7.50 -10.68
N ASN A 233 33.20 -6.24 -10.68
CA ASN A 233 34.33 -5.81 -11.50
C ASN A 233 35.64 -6.07 -10.73
N VAL A 234 36.51 -6.92 -11.27
CA VAL A 234 37.67 -7.43 -10.50
C VAL A 234 38.97 -7.06 -11.17
N ALA A 235 39.82 -6.39 -10.40
CA ALA A 235 41.25 -6.25 -10.72
C ALA A 235 42.08 -7.17 -9.81
N THR A 236 43.30 -7.52 -10.25
CA THR A 236 44.17 -8.43 -9.49
C THR A 236 45.57 -7.87 -9.34
N ALA A 237 46.19 -8.15 -8.20
CA ALA A 237 47.60 -7.83 -7.95
C ALA A 237 48.30 -9.04 -7.30
N LYS A 238 49.58 -9.24 -7.60
CA LYS A 238 50.36 -10.38 -7.09
C LYS A 238 50.99 -10.11 -5.72
N ASP A 239 51.19 -8.84 -5.38
CA ASP A 239 51.75 -8.39 -4.10
C ASP A 239 51.32 -6.93 -3.81
N GLY A 240 51.77 -6.41 -2.67
CA GLY A 240 51.41 -5.05 -2.26
C GLY A 240 51.97 -3.93 -3.14
N LEU A 241 53.13 -4.13 -3.80
CA LEU A 241 53.69 -3.14 -4.71
C LEU A 241 52.90 -3.08 -6.02
N ASP A 242 52.54 -4.25 -6.57
CA ASP A 242 51.67 -4.39 -7.73
C ASP A 242 50.25 -3.83 -7.45
N ALA A 243 49.75 -4.03 -6.22
CA ALA A 243 48.46 -3.45 -5.80
C ALA A 243 48.49 -1.92 -5.83
N ILE A 244 49.59 -1.29 -5.38
CA ILE A 244 49.75 0.18 -5.44
C ILE A 244 49.78 0.68 -6.89
N GLU A 245 50.37 -0.07 -7.81
CA GLU A 245 50.38 0.28 -9.23
C GLU A 245 48.96 0.20 -9.82
N VAL A 246 48.21 -0.85 -9.50
CA VAL A 246 46.80 -1.03 -9.92
C VAL A 246 45.90 0.08 -9.40
N LEU A 247 46.11 0.53 -8.15
CA LEU A 247 45.36 1.62 -7.55
C LEU A 247 45.50 2.98 -8.24
N ASN A 248 46.52 3.18 -9.05
CA ASN A 248 46.66 4.40 -9.85
C ASN A 248 45.64 4.50 -11.01
N SER A 249 45.08 3.37 -11.45
CA SER A 249 44.18 3.29 -12.60
C SER A 249 42.82 2.64 -12.24
N PHE A 250 42.72 1.99 -11.08
CA PHE A 250 41.56 1.27 -10.63
C PHE A 250 41.23 1.65 -9.20
N THR A 251 39.99 2.17 -8.96
CA THR A 251 39.52 2.53 -7.62
C THR A 251 38.63 1.41 -7.11
N PRO A 252 39.10 0.53 -6.21
CA PRO A 252 38.29 -0.54 -5.66
C PRO A 252 37.40 -0.04 -4.50
N ASP A 253 36.25 -0.63 -4.37
CA ASP A 253 35.35 -0.48 -3.20
C ASP A 253 35.77 -1.43 -2.07
N VAL A 254 36.47 -2.54 -2.43
CA VAL A 254 36.95 -3.57 -1.50
C VAL A 254 38.32 -4.11 -2.00
N ILE A 255 39.23 -4.34 -1.05
CA ILE A 255 40.51 -5.01 -1.29
C ILE A 255 40.58 -6.30 -0.46
#